data_88182d522467d07e1c4f46426b969519
#
_entry.id   88182d522467d07e1c4f46426b969519
#
_cell.length_a   1.000
_cell.length_b   1.000
_cell.length_c   1.000
_cell.angle_alpha   90.00
_cell.angle_beta   90.00
_cell.angle_gamma   90.00
#
_symmetry.space_group_name_H-M   'P 1'
#
loop_
_entity.id
_entity.type
_entity.pdbx_description
1 polymer ?
#
loop_
_entity_poly.entity_id
_entity_poly.type
_entity_poly.pdbx_seq_one_letter_code
_entity_poly.pdbx_strand_id
1 'polypeptide(L)'
;MRYECIKAKSLLSKKEMLAEGWFHVNRSLNAYRGCEHGCVYCDGMSEYYHVDDFMTHVRVKENAPEVLTKELKKLGYSSQQELETETLWPFLPDGDARRLAMRKPRRIVIGVCGGVSDGYQPAEKEYKITRQILETLLDFRLPATILTKSNLVLRDLDLLKDLNEAAFVNAMFTVTLHDDSTQRIIEPRASSTSERFAALKELRKAGIHGGVMATPIVPWIGSTHENMEGLARDAKAAGAEFILFGGMTLKPGRQKEYFLSVIRKRFPEYLDRIRAVYADDNRYGIPIWRKLPINTMLVGHQICKRIGIRDRSVRHLLPFESEANYRVLGVLLDIVFYQQYMLGKPWNLSRPFYELSVKLERGFEDLILLEDSGELKEHLLISDEMEEIVRQVLDTGTCDYLNQLLEEVPEGSSGEQALVITDGEDI
;
A
#
# COMPACT_ATOMS: atom_id res chain seq x y z
N MET A 1 -15.30 16.93 18.43
CA MET A 1 -15.52 15.88 17.42
C MET A 1 -16.95 15.41 17.47
N ARG A 2 -17.62 15.29 16.35
CA ARG A 2 -18.96 14.70 16.24
C ARG A 2 -18.84 13.26 15.73
N TYR A 3 -19.58 12.33 16.34
CA TYR A 3 -19.70 10.96 15.87
C TYR A 3 -21.16 10.67 15.49
N GLU A 4 -21.33 9.92 14.41
CA GLU A 4 -22.65 9.52 13.90
C GLU A 4 -22.58 8.06 13.42
N CYS A 5 -23.39 7.18 14.00
CA CYS A 5 -23.54 5.83 13.51
C CYS A 5 -24.37 5.82 12.22
N ILE A 6 -23.84 5.19 11.19
CA ILE A 6 -24.49 5.07 9.89
C ILE A 6 -24.52 3.62 9.43
N LYS A 7 -25.50 3.28 8.59
CA LYS A 7 -25.56 1.98 7.92
C LYS A 7 -24.95 2.07 6.53
N ALA A 8 -23.86 1.35 6.32
CA ALA A 8 -23.21 1.23 5.01
C ALA A 8 -24.03 0.31 4.11
N LYS A 9 -24.11 0.65 2.81
CA LYS A 9 -24.72 -0.21 1.77
C LYS A 9 -23.69 -1.15 1.13
N SER A 10 -22.43 -0.76 1.12
CA SER A 10 -21.28 -1.53 0.64
C SER A 10 -20.02 -1.15 1.41
N LEU A 11 -19.06 -2.04 1.49
CA LEU A 11 -17.83 -1.84 2.23
C LEU A 11 -16.59 -2.00 1.37
N LEU A 12 -16.49 -3.11 0.64
CA LEU A 12 -15.35 -3.40 -0.24
C LEU A 12 -15.33 -2.49 -1.46
N SER A 13 -14.12 -2.09 -1.88
CA SER A 13 -13.92 -1.39 -3.16
C SER A 13 -14.47 -2.22 -4.31
N LYS A 14 -15.15 -1.56 -5.27
CA LYS A 14 -15.77 -2.24 -6.41
C LYS A 14 -14.73 -2.85 -7.36
N LYS A 15 -13.62 -2.12 -7.58
CA LYS A 15 -12.54 -2.53 -8.47
C LYS A 15 -11.52 -3.33 -7.67
N GLU A 16 -11.13 -4.49 -8.18
CA GLU A 16 -10.00 -5.25 -7.70
C GLU A 16 -8.72 -4.68 -8.34
N MET A 17 -7.74 -4.42 -7.50
CA MET A 17 -6.42 -3.92 -7.91
C MET A 17 -5.42 -5.08 -7.95
N LEU A 18 -4.35 -4.88 -8.71
CA LEU A 18 -3.17 -5.71 -8.61
C LEU A 18 -2.48 -5.41 -7.27
N ALA A 19 -2.09 -6.44 -6.53
CA ALA A 19 -1.28 -6.28 -5.33
C ALA A 19 0.16 -5.95 -5.72
N GLU A 20 0.44 -4.67 -5.83
CA GLU A 20 1.70 -4.12 -6.35
C GLU A 20 2.65 -3.62 -5.26
N GLY A 21 3.83 -3.14 -5.65
CA GLY A 21 4.88 -2.66 -4.75
C GLY A 21 4.54 -1.43 -3.90
N TRP A 22 3.45 -0.70 -4.17
CA TRP A 22 2.97 0.38 -3.32
C TRP A 22 2.13 -0.15 -2.16
N PHE A 23 1.13 -0.98 -2.49
CA PHE A 23 0.22 -1.55 -1.51
C PHE A 23 -0.04 -3.01 -1.86
N HIS A 24 0.31 -3.89 -0.97
CA HIS A 24 -0.06 -5.30 -1.10
C HIS A 24 -1.56 -5.47 -0.78
N VAL A 25 -2.43 -5.00 -1.67
CA VAL A 25 -3.89 -4.92 -1.49
C VAL A 25 -4.61 -5.15 -2.80
N ASN A 26 -5.56 -6.09 -2.84
CA ASN A 26 -6.44 -6.30 -3.99
C ASN A 26 -7.75 -5.52 -3.87
N ARG A 27 -8.34 -5.48 -2.68
CA ARG A 27 -9.54 -4.69 -2.38
C ARG A 27 -9.37 -3.96 -1.06
N SER A 28 -9.84 -2.74 -0.99
CA SER A 28 -9.78 -1.93 0.22
C SER A 28 -11.16 -1.68 0.81
N LEU A 29 -11.18 -1.38 2.10
CA LEU A 29 -12.37 -0.95 2.83
C LEU A 29 -12.03 0.14 3.85
N ASN A 30 -13.04 0.86 4.29
CA ASN A 30 -12.94 1.83 5.38
C ASN A 30 -14.06 1.59 6.40
N ALA A 31 -13.69 1.41 7.66
CA ALA A 31 -14.60 1.27 8.78
C ALA A 31 -15.37 2.58 9.08
N TYR A 32 -14.75 3.71 8.74
CA TYR A 32 -15.23 5.05 9.03
C TYR A 32 -15.30 5.91 7.77
N ARG A 33 -16.04 7.03 7.85
CA ARG A 33 -16.01 8.12 6.86
C ARG A 33 -15.76 9.42 7.60
N GLY A 34 -14.70 10.12 7.23
CA GLY A 34 -14.08 11.17 8.03
C GLY A 34 -12.96 10.62 8.91
N CYS A 35 -12.02 11.46 9.31
CA CYS A 35 -10.87 11.07 10.12
C CYS A 35 -10.46 12.18 11.07
N GLU A 36 -10.33 11.86 12.34
CA GLU A 36 -10.02 12.84 13.37
C GLU A 36 -8.51 13.05 13.61
N HIS A 37 -7.62 12.33 12.94
CA HIS A 37 -6.17 12.60 13.03
C HIS A 37 -5.81 14.04 12.66
N GLY A 38 -6.55 14.63 11.72
CA GLY A 38 -6.41 16.04 11.38
C GLY A 38 -5.11 16.37 10.64
N CYS A 39 -4.56 15.42 9.89
CA CYS A 39 -3.34 15.64 9.10
C CYS A 39 -3.55 16.82 8.14
N VAL A 40 -2.61 17.76 8.16
CA VAL A 40 -2.72 19.03 7.42
C VAL A 40 -2.75 18.81 5.90
N TYR A 41 -2.05 17.81 5.43
CA TYR A 41 -1.97 17.43 4.02
C TYR A 41 -3.06 16.46 3.55
N CYS A 42 -4.00 16.07 4.43
CA CYS A 42 -4.89 14.93 4.17
C CYS A 42 -5.70 15.09 2.88
N ASP A 43 -5.53 14.15 1.97
CA ASP A 43 -6.27 14.07 0.71
C ASP A 43 -7.79 13.93 0.91
N GLY A 44 -8.21 13.29 2.01
CA GLY A 44 -9.61 13.12 2.37
C GLY A 44 -10.41 14.41 2.57
N MET A 45 -9.73 15.54 2.73
CA MET A 45 -10.38 16.86 2.80
C MET A 45 -10.83 17.39 1.44
N SER A 46 -10.30 16.83 0.34
CA SER A 46 -10.67 17.27 -1.00
C SER A 46 -12.17 17.06 -1.25
N GLU A 47 -12.79 18.02 -1.95
CA GLU A 47 -14.17 17.98 -2.41
C GLU A 47 -14.47 16.72 -3.24
N TYR A 48 -13.44 16.13 -3.83
CA TYR A 48 -13.51 14.90 -4.62
C TYR A 48 -14.14 13.72 -3.86
N TYR A 49 -13.97 13.71 -2.53
CA TYR A 49 -14.52 12.64 -1.68
C TYR A 49 -15.92 12.93 -1.14
N HIS A 50 -16.47 14.11 -1.42
CA HIS A 50 -17.82 14.54 -1.00
C HIS A 50 -18.04 14.39 0.52
N VAL A 51 -17.05 14.81 1.32
CA VAL A 51 -17.11 14.84 2.80
C VAL A 51 -16.73 16.23 3.28
N ASP A 52 -17.72 17.11 3.45
CA ASP A 52 -17.46 18.52 3.73
C ASP A 52 -16.87 18.78 5.12
N ASP A 53 -17.23 17.96 6.09
CA ASP A 53 -16.85 18.03 7.50
C ASP A 53 -15.81 16.95 7.89
N PHE A 54 -14.93 16.57 6.97
CA PHE A 54 -14.04 15.41 7.04
C PHE A 54 -13.27 15.28 8.36
N MET A 55 -12.74 16.38 8.91
CA MET A 55 -11.90 16.37 10.12
C MET A 55 -12.67 16.63 11.43
N THR A 56 -13.96 16.91 11.35
CA THR A 56 -14.77 17.33 12.51
C THR A 56 -15.95 16.41 12.78
N HIS A 57 -16.29 15.55 11.82
CA HIS A 57 -17.40 14.63 11.90
C HIS A 57 -17.01 13.25 11.36
N VAL A 58 -16.98 12.27 12.23
CA VAL A 58 -16.69 10.87 11.90
C VAL A 58 -17.99 10.09 11.84
N ARG A 59 -18.26 9.49 10.69
CA ARG A 59 -19.38 8.57 10.48
C ARG A 59 -18.90 7.15 10.68
N VAL A 60 -19.49 6.48 11.66
CA VAL A 60 -19.16 5.11 12.08
C VAL A 60 -20.05 4.14 11.32
N LYS A 61 -19.50 3.27 10.53
CA LYS A 61 -20.26 2.25 9.78
C LYS A 61 -20.58 1.06 10.70
N GLU A 62 -21.60 1.21 11.56
CA GLU A 62 -21.92 0.26 12.61
C GLU A 62 -22.22 -1.17 12.13
N ASN A 63 -22.67 -1.31 10.88
CA ASN A 63 -23.00 -2.59 10.25
C ASN A 63 -21.88 -3.09 9.31
N ALA A 64 -20.65 -2.59 9.45
CA ALA A 64 -19.55 -2.96 8.55
C ALA A 64 -19.26 -4.48 8.55
N PRO A 65 -19.22 -5.18 9.70
CA PRO A 65 -18.96 -6.62 9.72
C PRO A 65 -20.03 -7.44 8.94
N GLU A 66 -21.30 -7.12 9.12
CA GLU A 66 -22.40 -7.82 8.43
C GLU A 66 -22.39 -7.56 6.93
N VAL A 67 -22.06 -6.31 6.53
CA VAL A 67 -21.94 -5.96 5.11
C VAL A 67 -20.75 -6.67 4.50
N LEU A 68 -19.60 -6.71 5.18
CA LEU A 68 -18.40 -7.43 4.74
C LEU A 68 -18.71 -8.92 4.55
N THR A 69 -19.31 -9.57 5.55
CA THR A 69 -19.72 -10.97 5.48
C THR A 69 -20.58 -11.27 4.25
N LYS A 70 -21.59 -10.43 3.98
CA LYS A 70 -22.44 -10.59 2.80
C LYS A 70 -21.70 -10.40 1.49
N GLU A 71 -20.78 -9.43 1.42
CA GLU A 71 -19.98 -9.17 0.22
C GLU A 71 -18.98 -10.30 -0.03
N LEU A 72 -18.34 -10.85 1.01
CA LEU A 72 -17.42 -11.99 0.90
C LEU A 72 -18.15 -13.24 0.42
N LYS A 73 -19.31 -13.57 0.99
CA LYS A 73 -20.16 -14.68 0.53
C LYS A 73 -20.61 -14.52 -0.91
N LYS A 74 -20.96 -13.30 -1.33
CA LYS A 74 -21.30 -13.02 -2.74
C LYS A 74 -20.13 -13.21 -3.69
N LEU A 75 -18.90 -13.00 -3.21
CA LEU A 75 -17.67 -13.28 -3.97
C LEU A 75 -17.31 -14.77 -3.97
N GLY A 76 -18.05 -15.63 -3.27
CA GLY A 76 -17.87 -17.07 -3.22
C GLY A 76 -17.00 -17.57 -2.06
N TYR A 77 -16.62 -16.69 -1.11
CA TYR A 77 -15.90 -17.13 0.08
C TYR A 77 -16.84 -17.75 1.10
N SER A 78 -16.41 -18.81 1.79
CA SER A 78 -17.11 -19.44 2.91
C SER A 78 -16.39 -19.12 4.22
N SER A 79 -17.15 -18.93 5.29
CA SER A 79 -16.59 -18.77 6.63
C SER A 79 -16.07 -20.14 7.16
N GLN A 80 -15.22 -20.10 8.18
CA GLN A 80 -14.68 -21.31 8.80
C GLN A 80 -15.83 -22.19 9.34
N GLN A 81 -16.81 -21.60 9.96
CA GLN A 81 -17.99 -22.31 10.48
C GLN A 81 -18.77 -23.04 9.37
N GLU A 82 -18.92 -22.39 8.19
CA GLU A 82 -19.60 -23.02 7.05
C GLU A 82 -18.77 -24.17 6.48
N LEU A 83 -17.43 -24.03 6.40
CA LEU A 83 -16.55 -25.10 5.94
C LEU A 83 -16.53 -26.31 6.87
N GLU A 84 -16.65 -26.10 8.19
CA GLU A 84 -16.73 -27.19 9.18
C GLU A 84 -18.07 -27.95 9.11
N THR A 85 -19.12 -27.29 8.65
CA THR A 85 -20.44 -27.91 8.44
C THR A 85 -20.57 -28.61 7.07
N GLU A 86 -19.72 -28.29 6.09
CA GLU A 86 -19.66 -28.97 4.79
C GLU A 86 -18.89 -30.28 4.88
N THR A 87 -19.38 -31.23 5.67
CA THR A 87 -18.77 -32.57 5.89
C THR A 87 -18.85 -33.52 4.70
N LEU A 88 -19.28 -33.06 3.53
CA LEU A 88 -19.40 -33.90 2.32
C LEU A 88 -18.12 -34.05 1.49
N TRP A 89 -17.08 -33.29 1.74
CA TRP A 89 -15.83 -33.31 0.99
C TRP A 89 -15.13 -34.66 0.94
N PRO A 90 -15.07 -35.47 2.04
CA PRO A 90 -14.45 -36.79 2.02
C PRO A 90 -15.18 -37.82 1.18
N PHE A 91 -16.43 -37.55 0.81
CA PHE A 91 -17.29 -38.49 0.09
C PHE A 91 -17.47 -38.13 -1.40
N LEU A 92 -16.82 -37.06 -1.88
CA LEU A 92 -16.87 -36.70 -3.29
C LEU A 92 -15.82 -37.46 -4.08
N PRO A 93 -16.16 -37.95 -5.29
CA PRO A 93 -15.18 -38.47 -6.22
C PRO A 93 -14.07 -37.48 -6.51
N ASP A 94 -12.82 -37.93 -6.63
CA ASP A 94 -11.63 -37.06 -6.84
C ASP A 94 -11.80 -36.04 -7.96
N GLY A 95 -12.52 -36.37 -9.03
CA GLY A 95 -12.82 -35.46 -10.13
C GLY A 95 -13.75 -34.31 -9.75
N ASP A 96 -14.72 -34.56 -8.86
CA ASP A 96 -15.67 -33.54 -8.40
C ASP A 96 -15.06 -32.65 -7.27
N ALA A 97 -14.22 -33.23 -6.42
CA ALA A 97 -13.43 -32.50 -5.44
C ALA A 97 -12.49 -31.51 -6.13
N ARG A 98 -11.80 -31.89 -7.22
CA ARG A 98 -10.98 -31.02 -8.06
C ARG A 98 -11.80 -29.91 -8.73
N ARG A 99 -12.98 -30.22 -9.30
CA ARG A 99 -13.89 -29.24 -9.91
C ARG A 99 -14.42 -28.22 -8.90
N LEU A 100 -14.70 -28.64 -7.67
CA LEU A 100 -15.11 -27.74 -6.57
C LEU A 100 -13.94 -26.90 -6.07
N ALA A 101 -12.73 -27.47 -5.99
CA ALA A 101 -11.52 -26.72 -5.65
C ALA A 101 -11.23 -25.62 -6.69
N MET A 102 -11.43 -25.88 -7.99
CA MET A 102 -11.32 -24.89 -9.08
C MET A 102 -12.40 -23.79 -9.03
N ARG A 103 -13.52 -24.02 -8.32
CA ARG A 103 -14.58 -23.01 -8.11
C ARG A 103 -14.34 -22.11 -6.90
N LYS A 104 -13.34 -22.41 -6.06
CA LYS A 104 -13.00 -21.53 -4.94
C LYS A 104 -12.49 -20.19 -5.49
N PRO A 105 -13.01 -19.08 -4.97
CA PRO A 105 -12.53 -17.80 -5.39
C PRO A 105 -11.04 -17.67 -5.05
N ARG A 106 -10.29 -16.98 -5.92
CA ARG A 106 -8.91 -16.62 -5.64
C ARG A 106 -8.86 -15.83 -4.33
N ARG A 107 -8.00 -16.22 -3.41
CA ARG A 107 -7.79 -15.45 -2.20
C ARG A 107 -7.17 -14.09 -2.56
N ILE A 108 -7.72 -13.05 -1.97
CA ILE A 108 -7.33 -11.65 -2.18
C ILE A 108 -6.91 -11.02 -0.86
N VAL A 109 -5.98 -10.09 -0.94
CA VAL A 109 -5.56 -9.31 0.22
C VAL A 109 -6.51 -8.13 0.42
N ILE A 110 -7.07 -8.02 1.61
CA ILE A 110 -7.99 -6.95 1.98
C ILE A 110 -7.24 -5.83 2.68
N GLY A 111 -7.25 -4.63 2.09
CA GLY A 111 -6.75 -3.42 2.73
C GLY A 111 -7.74 -2.88 3.76
N VAL A 112 -7.37 -2.98 5.02
CA VAL A 112 -8.10 -2.40 6.14
C VAL A 112 -7.46 -1.07 6.50
N CYS A 113 -8.26 0.02 6.53
CA CYS A 113 -7.75 1.36 6.83
C CYS A 113 -6.86 1.94 5.71
N GLY A 114 -7.23 1.72 4.46
CA GLY A 114 -6.51 2.28 3.31
C GLY A 114 -7.24 3.47 2.68
N GLY A 115 -6.48 4.49 2.26
CA GLY A 115 -6.95 5.59 1.44
C GLY A 115 -7.42 6.82 2.20
N VAL A 116 -8.72 6.95 2.50
CA VAL A 116 -9.30 8.24 2.92
C VAL A 116 -9.50 8.37 4.43
N SER A 117 -9.62 7.26 5.17
CA SER A 117 -9.90 7.26 6.62
C SER A 117 -9.00 6.27 7.33
N ASP A 118 -8.56 6.61 8.53
CA ASP A 118 -7.78 5.69 9.36
C ASP A 118 -8.73 4.86 10.23
N GLY A 119 -8.61 3.55 10.16
CA GLY A 119 -9.44 2.65 10.96
C GLY A 119 -9.05 2.60 12.43
N TYR A 120 -7.83 3.01 12.78
CA TYR A 120 -7.37 3.12 14.15
C TYR A 120 -7.35 4.57 14.68
N GLN A 121 -8.12 5.46 14.06
CA GLN A 121 -8.37 6.80 14.61
C GLN A 121 -9.00 6.71 16.01
N PRO A 122 -8.99 7.78 16.83
CA PRO A 122 -9.48 7.73 18.21
C PRO A 122 -10.89 7.15 18.40
N ALA A 123 -11.82 7.33 17.43
CA ALA A 123 -13.15 6.71 17.44
C ALA A 123 -13.10 5.18 17.62
N GLU A 124 -12.06 4.54 17.11
CA GLU A 124 -11.91 3.08 17.20
C GLU A 124 -11.73 2.57 18.63
N LYS A 125 -11.33 3.42 19.59
CA LYS A 125 -11.27 3.06 21.02
C LYS A 125 -12.65 2.68 21.55
N GLU A 126 -13.67 3.39 21.11
CA GLU A 126 -15.06 3.23 21.55
C GLU A 126 -15.84 2.22 20.67
N TYR A 127 -15.82 2.44 19.35
CA TYR A 127 -16.70 1.71 18.42
C TYR A 127 -16.17 0.34 18.00
N LYS A 128 -14.86 0.12 17.99
CA LYS A 128 -14.18 -1.16 17.69
C LYS A 128 -14.61 -1.79 16.34
N ILE A 129 -14.94 -0.98 15.35
CA ILE A 129 -15.41 -1.46 14.04
C ILE A 129 -14.28 -2.14 13.26
N THR A 130 -13.06 -1.60 13.34
CA THR A 130 -11.89 -2.20 12.70
C THR A 130 -11.59 -3.58 13.29
N ARG A 131 -11.66 -3.73 14.61
CA ARG A 131 -11.50 -5.04 15.26
C ARG A 131 -12.53 -6.05 14.77
N GLN A 132 -13.79 -5.68 14.70
CA GLN A 132 -14.88 -6.56 14.22
C GLN A 132 -14.69 -6.93 12.72
N ILE A 133 -14.16 -6.02 11.91
CA ILE A 133 -13.78 -6.31 10.51
C ILE A 133 -12.66 -7.35 10.49
N LEU A 134 -11.63 -7.22 11.32
CA LEU A 134 -10.53 -8.19 11.40
C LEU A 134 -11.01 -9.56 11.90
N GLU A 135 -11.93 -9.60 12.86
CA GLU A 135 -12.59 -10.84 13.30
C GLU A 135 -13.34 -11.53 12.14
N THR A 136 -14.03 -10.73 11.30
CA THR A 136 -14.67 -11.24 10.09
C THR A 136 -13.62 -11.81 9.11
N LEU A 137 -12.50 -11.10 8.88
CA LEU A 137 -11.44 -11.59 7.99
C LEU A 137 -10.79 -12.87 8.53
N LEU A 138 -10.64 -13.00 9.84
CA LEU A 138 -10.15 -14.23 10.47
C LEU A 138 -11.12 -15.40 10.22
N ASP A 139 -12.43 -15.20 10.40
CA ASP A 139 -13.44 -16.24 10.12
C ASP A 139 -13.42 -16.71 8.66
N PHE A 140 -13.13 -15.82 7.72
CA PHE A 140 -12.98 -16.14 6.30
C PHE A 140 -11.54 -16.54 5.89
N ARG A 141 -10.58 -16.50 6.82
CA ARG A 141 -9.15 -16.74 6.58
C ARG A 141 -8.60 -15.93 5.40
N LEU A 142 -8.93 -14.65 5.35
CA LEU A 142 -8.48 -13.75 4.30
C LEU A 142 -7.33 -12.87 4.76
N PRO A 143 -6.28 -12.72 3.94
CA PRO A 143 -5.15 -11.85 4.26
C PRO A 143 -5.56 -10.40 4.44
N ALA A 144 -4.92 -9.70 5.38
CA ALA A 144 -5.15 -8.29 5.65
C ALA A 144 -3.88 -7.45 5.50
N THR A 145 -4.02 -6.29 4.88
CA THR A 145 -3.02 -5.22 4.93
C THR A 145 -3.61 -4.03 5.68
N ILE A 146 -2.90 -3.55 6.68
CA ILE A 146 -3.29 -2.43 7.53
C ILE A 146 -2.34 -1.27 7.24
N LEU A 147 -2.88 -0.05 7.09
CA LEU A 147 -2.11 1.18 7.05
C LEU A 147 -2.70 2.17 8.06
N THR A 148 -1.90 2.60 9.03
CA THR A 148 -2.37 3.49 10.10
C THR A 148 -1.32 4.52 10.54
N LYS A 149 -1.77 5.57 11.21
CA LYS A 149 -0.96 6.55 11.94
C LYS A 149 -1.11 6.40 13.47
N SER A 150 -1.63 5.26 13.92
CA SER A 150 -2.01 5.09 15.33
C SER A 150 -1.37 3.85 15.95
N ASN A 151 -0.77 4.03 17.14
CA ASN A 151 -0.30 2.93 17.96
C ASN A 151 -1.44 2.09 18.56
N LEU A 152 -2.70 2.54 18.41
CA LEU A 152 -3.89 1.81 18.87
C LEU A 152 -4.02 0.42 18.21
N VAL A 153 -3.37 0.19 17.07
CA VAL A 153 -3.32 -1.13 16.42
C VAL A 153 -2.80 -2.23 17.34
N LEU A 154 -1.95 -1.90 18.33
CA LEU A 154 -1.45 -2.84 19.31
C LEU A 154 -2.54 -3.39 20.25
N ARG A 155 -3.70 -2.72 20.39
CA ARG A 155 -4.86 -3.26 21.11
C ARG A 155 -5.32 -4.60 20.53
N ASP A 156 -5.15 -4.77 19.23
CA ASP A 156 -5.64 -5.93 18.50
C ASP A 156 -4.52 -6.91 18.11
N LEU A 157 -3.37 -6.84 18.83
CA LEU A 157 -2.21 -7.70 18.59
C LEU A 157 -2.53 -9.20 18.70
N ASP A 158 -3.41 -9.58 19.61
CA ASP A 158 -3.94 -10.93 19.76
C ASP A 158 -4.57 -11.41 18.44
N LEU A 159 -5.54 -10.66 17.96
CA LEU A 159 -6.29 -10.96 16.75
C LEU A 159 -5.39 -10.92 15.49
N LEU A 160 -4.43 -9.99 15.44
CA LEU A 160 -3.49 -9.91 14.33
C LEU A 160 -2.56 -11.11 14.25
N LYS A 161 -2.16 -11.70 15.38
CA LYS A 161 -1.41 -12.95 15.42
C LYS A 161 -2.22 -14.12 14.89
N ASP A 162 -3.44 -14.27 15.38
CA ASP A 162 -4.35 -15.34 14.92
C ASP A 162 -4.62 -15.24 13.42
N LEU A 163 -4.87 -14.02 12.92
CA LEU A 163 -5.09 -13.79 11.50
C LEU A 163 -3.82 -14.03 10.66
N ASN A 164 -2.64 -13.66 11.18
CA ASN A 164 -1.37 -13.89 10.49
C ASN A 164 -1.04 -15.37 10.38
N GLU A 165 -1.35 -16.17 11.42
CA GLU A 165 -1.21 -17.61 11.40
C GLU A 165 -2.21 -18.28 10.46
N ALA A 166 -3.47 -17.83 10.46
CA ALA A 166 -4.55 -18.40 9.64
C ALA A 166 -4.46 -18.03 8.15
N ALA A 167 -3.87 -16.87 7.84
CA ALA A 167 -3.80 -16.33 6.49
C ALA A 167 -2.52 -15.50 6.25
N PHE A 168 -2.53 -14.23 6.62
CA PHE A 168 -1.40 -13.30 6.48
C PHE A 168 -1.79 -11.91 6.98
N VAL A 169 -0.89 -11.20 7.63
CA VAL A 169 -1.06 -9.79 8.01
C VAL A 169 0.18 -8.96 7.65
N ASN A 170 -0.03 -7.85 6.96
CA ASN A 170 0.95 -6.79 6.77
C ASN A 170 0.47 -5.50 7.44
N ALA A 171 1.15 -5.07 8.50
CA ALA A 171 0.79 -3.87 9.25
C ALA A 171 1.81 -2.75 9.02
N MET A 172 1.39 -1.74 8.26
CA MET A 172 2.22 -0.61 7.87
C MET A 172 1.86 0.65 8.65
N PHE A 173 2.87 1.44 8.94
CA PHE A 173 2.66 2.78 9.52
C PHE A 173 3.00 3.87 8.51
N THR A 174 2.11 4.86 8.41
CA THR A 174 2.51 6.12 7.78
C THR A 174 3.38 6.90 8.77
N VAL A 175 4.62 7.24 8.38
CA VAL A 175 5.52 8.10 9.15
C VAL A 175 6.23 9.03 8.18
N THR A 176 5.96 10.33 8.25
CA THR A 176 6.41 11.32 7.26
C THR A 176 7.44 12.31 7.80
N LEU A 177 7.55 12.40 9.12
CA LEU A 177 8.45 13.31 9.83
C LEU A 177 9.16 12.56 10.96
N HIS A 178 10.49 12.72 11.05
CA HIS A 178 11.32 12.09 12.07
C HIS A 178 11.16 12.78 13.43
N ASP A 179 11.08 14.10 13.42
CA ASP A 179 10.92 14.91 14.64
C ASP A 179 9.46 14.97 15.10
N ASP A 180 9.20 14.51 16.34
CA ASP A 180 7.87 14.49 16.95
C ASP A 180 7.26 15.90 17.10
N SER A 181 8.07 16.95 17.25
CA SER A 181 7.57 18.32 17.40
C SER A 181 6.98 18.86 16.11
N THR A 182 7.67 18.66 15.00
CA THR A 182 7.21 19.00 13.64
C THR A 182 6.03 18.11 13.23
N GLN A 183 6.12 16.81 13.54
CA GLN A 183 5.04 15.85 13.29
C GLN A 183 3.73 16.30 13.95
N ARG A 184 3.78 16.76 15.20
CA ARG A 184 2.59 17.22 15.93
C ARG A 184 1.93 18.45 15.31
N ILE A 185 2.67 19.27 14.57
CA ILE A 185 2.11 20.40 13.81
C ILE A 185 1.38 19.91 12.58
N ILE A 186 1.95 18.94 11.88
CA ILE A 186 1.46 18.43 10.59
C ILE A 186 0.39 17.34 10.76
N GLU A 187 0.49 16.52 11.83
CA GLU A 187 -0.42 15.42 12.13
C GLU A 187 -0.89 15.48 13.61
N PRO A 188 -1.68 16.50 13.98
CA PRO A 188 -1.83 16.94 15.37
C PRO A 188 -2.50 15.94 16.31
N ARG A 189 -3.26 14.98 15.82
CA ARG A 189 -3.99 13.99 16.64
C ARG A 189 -3.64 12.53 16.28
N ALA A 190 -2.66 12.34 15.42
CA ALA A 190 -2.06 11.02 15.20
C ALA A 190 -1.09 10.69 16.34
N SER A 191 -0.75 9.42 16.51
CA SER A 191 0.34 9.02 17.40
C SER A 191 1.65 9.69 16.96
N SER A 192 2.55 9.95 17.89
CA SER A 192 3.86 10.53 17.57
C SER A 192 4.67 9.58 16.68
N THR A 193 5.69 10.11 16.03
CA THR A 193 6.64 9.29 15.25
C THR A 193 7.27 8.20 16.11
N SER A 194 7.72 8.58 17.31
CA SER A 194 8.33 7.66 18.28
C SER A 194 7.36 6.54 18.67
N GLU A 195 6.09 6.85 18.94
CA GLU A 195 5.05 5.86 19.26
C GLU A 195 4.76 4.90 18.13
N ARG A 196 4.76 5.40 16.86
CA ARG A 196 4.54 4.54 15.68
C ARG A 196 5.69 3.58 15.46
N PHE A 197 6.94 4.02 15.60
CA PHE A 197 8.10 3.12 15.51
C PHE A 197 8.14 2.10 16.65
N ALA A 198 7.79 2.51 17.87
CA ALA A 198 7.65 1.58 18.99
C ALA A 198 6.57 0.52 18.71
N ALA A 199 5.41 0.93 18.18
CA ALA A 199 4.34 0.02 17.80
C ALA A 199 4.75 -0.94 16.68
N LEU A 200 5.42 -0.45 15.64
CA LEU A 200 5.96 -1.28 14.58
C LEU A 200 6.92 -2.33 15.13
N LYS A 201 7.82 -1.94 16.02
CA LYS A 201 8.77 -2.86 16.65
C LYS A 201 8.07 -3.98 17.42
N GLU A 202 7.00 -3.69 18.14
CA GLU A 202 6.23 -4.72 18.87
C GLU A 202 5.50 -5.66 17.91
N LEU A 203 4.91 -5.14 16.82
CA LEU A 203 4.31 -5.96 15.77
C LEU A 203 5.35 -6.89 15.11
N ARG A 204 6.54 -6.36 14.77
CA ARG A 204 7.63 -7.15 14.19
C ARG A 204 8.13 -8.26 15.14
N LYS A 205 8.28 -7.96 16.42
CA LYS A 205 8.62 -8.97 17.45
C LYS A 205 7.57 -10.07 17.54
N ALA A 206 6.32 -9.74 17.29
CA ALA A 206 5.20 -10.69 17.28
C ALA A 206 5.11 -11.52 15.99
N GLY A 207 6.03 -11.34 15.03
CA GLY A 207 6.04 -12.04 13.75
C GLY A 207 5.11 -11.45 12.68
N ILE A 208 4.49 -10.29 12.94
CA ILE A 208 3.63 -9.61 11.97
C ILE A 208 4.52 -8.88 10.96
N HIS A 209 4.25 -9.08 9.67
CA HIS A 209 4.91 -8.34 8.59
C HIS A 209 4.57 -6.86 8.64
N GLY A 210 5.50 -6.01 8.19
CA GLY A 210 5.22 -4.58 8.19
C GLY A 210 6.41 -3.71 7.82
N GLY A 211 6.07 -2.48 7.46
CA GLY A 211 7.01 -1.45 7.05
C GLY A 211 6.48 -0.05 7.24
N VAL A 212 7.16 0.90 6.64
CA VAL A 212 6.87 2.32 6.75
C VAL A 212 6.48 2.91 5.40
N MET A 213 5.34 3.58 5.37
CA MET A 213 4.92 4.43 4.27
C MET A 213 5.28 5.89 4.60
N ALA A 214 6.47 6.34 4.19
CA ALA A 214 6.92 7.72 4.32
C ALA A 214 6.31 8.58 3.20
N THR A 215 4.97 8.62 3.17
CA THR A 215 4.18 9.33 2.18
C THR A 215 2.93 9.95 2.82
N PRO A 216 2.65 11.24 2.54
CA PRO A 216 3.42 12.13 1.69
C PRO A 216 4.60 12.78 2.41
N ILE A 217 5.73 12.91 1.74
CA ILE A 217 6.81 13.79 2.18
C ILE A 217 6.49 15.23 1.77
N VAL A 218 6.33 16.09 2.75
CA VAL A 218 6.00 17.51 2.52
C VAL A 218 7.23 18.25 2.02
N PRO A 219 7.17 18.94 0.86
CA PRO A 219 8.31 19.68 0.32
C PRO A 219 8.91 20.67 1.35
N TRP A 220 10.23 20.75 1.42
CA TRP A 220 11.09 21.51 2.37
C TRP A 220 10.95 21.11 3.84
N ILE A 221 9.77 20.72 4.32
CA ILE A 221 9.54 20.36 5.73
C ILE A 221 10.01 18.93 5.98
N GLY A 222 9.52 17.98 5.17
CA GLY A 222 9.86 16.55 5.26
C GLY A 222 10.93 16.12 4.27
N SER A 223 11.18 16.87 3.20
CA SER A 223 12.12 16.52 2.13
C SER A 223 13.56 16.92 2.43
N THR A 224 13.92 17.07 3.69
CA THR A 224 15.31 17.26 4.10
C THR A 224 16.03 15.94 4.21
N HIS A 225 17.33 15.95 3.92
CA HIS A 225 18.16 14.74 4.03
C HIS A 225 18.13 14.17 5.46
N GLU A 226 18.21 15.03 6.46
CA GLU A 226 18.15 14.67 7.88
C GLU A 226 16.83 13.94 8.22
N ASN A 227 15.69 14.48 7.80
CA ASN A 227 14.39 13.85 8.04
C ASN A 227 14.30 12.46 7.38
N MET A 228 14.64 12.38 6.09
CA MET A 228 14.48 11.13 5.32
C MET A 228 15.47 10.06 5.81
N GLU A 229 16.71 10.43 6.13
CA GLU A 229 17.70 9.49 6.67
C GLU A 229 17.33 9.05 8.10
N GLY A 230 16.86 9.95 8.94
CA GLY A 230 16.34 9.62 10.29
C GLY A 230 15.21 8.61 10.21
N LEU A 231 14.21 8.85 9.36
CA LEU A 231 13.09 7.92 9.14
C LEU A 231 13.56 6.53 8.69
N ALA A 232 14.52 6.45 7.76
CA ALA A 232 15.02 5.16 7.26
C ALA A 232 15.82 4.40 8.33
N ARG A 233 16.62 5.10 9.15
CA ARG A 233 17.36 4.51 10.28
C ARG A 233 16.42 3.96 11.35
N ASP A 234 15.41 4.73 11.72
CA ASP A 234 14.42 4.33 12.74
C ASP A 234 13.55 3.17 12.23
N ALA A 235 13.14 3.20 10.94
CA ALA A 235 12.44 2.09 10.31
C ALA A 235 13.26 0.78 10.41
N LYS A 236 14.54 0.83 10.04
CA LYS A 236 15.44 -0.33 10.16
C LYS A 236 15.61 -0.79 11.61
N ALA A 237 15.79 0.14 12.54
CA ALA A 237 15.93 -0.16 13.98
C ALA A 237 14.65 -0.75 14.60
N ALA A 238 13.47 -0.39 14.07
CA ALA A 238 12.19 -0.98 14.45
C ALA A 238 11.95 -2.36 13.82
N GLY A 239 12.83 -2.84 12.92
CA GLY A 239 12.68 -4.10 12.21
C GLY A 239 11.71 -4.04 11.03
N ALA A 240 11.45 -2.84 10.49
CA ALA A 240 10.67 -2.68 9.27
C ALA A 240 11.31 -3.45 8.11
N GLU A 241 10.49 -4.09 7.29
CA GLU A 241 10.94 -4.80 6.09
C GLU A 241 11.27 -3.82 4.96
N PHE A 242 10.62 -2.66 4.98
CA PHE A 242 10.80 -1.62 3.98
C PHE A 242 10.45 -0.23 4.53
N ILE A 243 10.92 0.80 3.83
CA ILE A 243 10.41 2.16 3.93
C ILE A 243 10.21 2.73 2.53
N LEU A 244 8.99 3.13 2.18
CA LEU A 244 8.68 3.71 0.89
C LEU A 244 8.51 5.22 1.03
N PHE A 245 9.32 5.98 0.30
CA PHE A 245 9.21 7.43 0.22
C PHE A 245 8.34 7.86 -0.95
N GLY A 246 7.37 8.73 -0.69
CA GLY A 246 6.50 9.24 -1.73
C GLY A 246 6.25 10.74 -1.59
N GLY A 247 6.08 11.41 -2.74
CA GLY A 247 5.78 12.84 -2.80
C GLY A 247 4.36 13.17 -2.35
N MET A 248 4.06 14.47 -2.30
CA MET A 248 2.76 14.99 -1.88
C MET A 248 1.96 15.48 -3.09
N THR A 249 0.68 15.09 -3.15
CA THR A 249 -0.32 15.75 -3.99
C THR A 249 -1.10 16.77 -3.16
N LEU A 250 -1.50 17.88 -3.79
CA LEU A 250 -2.24 18.93 -3.13
C LEU A 250 -3.37 19.41 -4.05
N LYS A 251 -4.53 18.79 -3.92
CA LYS A 251 -5.69 19.08 -4.75
C LYS A 251 -6.23 20.48 -4.49
N PRO A 252 -6.67 21.22 -5.53
CA PRO A 252 -7.26 22.55 -5.36
C PRO A 252 -8.50 22.50 -4.46
N GLY A 253 -8.89 23.65 -3.88
CA GLY A 253 -9.99 23.78 -2.95
C GLY A 253 -9.59 23.54 -1.49
N ARG A 254 -10.48 22.95 -0.69
CA ARG A 254 -10.35 22.86 0.78
C ARG A 254 -9.04 22.25 1.26
N GLN A 255 -8.55 21.20 0.61
CA GLN A 255 -7.28 20.57 0.98
C GLN A 255 -6.14 21.59 0.87
N LYS A 256 -6.00 22.23 -0.28
CA LYS A 256 -4.94 23.21 -0.55
C LYS A 256 -5.06 24.44 0.33
N GLU A 257 -6.26 24.99 0.49
CA GLU A 257 -6.53 26.17 1.31
C GLU A 257 -6.17 25.93 2.77
N TYR A 258 -6.62 24.81 3.33
CA TYR A 258 -6.29 24.43 4.71
C TYR A 258 -4.79 24.22 4.89
N PHE A 259 -4.17 23.43 4.02
CA PHE A 259 -2.73 23.18 4.05
C PHE A 259 -1.94 24.50 4.03
N LEU A 260 -2.20 25.37 3.04
CA LEU A 260 -1.50 26.64 2.93
C LEU A 260 -1.77 27.59 4.11
N SER A 261 -2.94 27.51 4.75
CA SER A 261 -3.24 28.29 5.96
C SER A 261 -2.35 27.90 7.13
N VAL A 262 -2.10 26.59 7.31
CA VAL A 262 -1.19 26.07 8.35
C VAL A 262 0.25 26.42 8.02
N ILE A 263 0.67 26.24 6.75
CA ILE A 263 2.03 26.61 6.31
C ILE A 263 2.30 28.08 6.55
N ARG A 264 1.37 28.97 6.18
CA ARG A 264 1.51 30.43 6.44
C ARG A 264 1.75 30.73 7.92
N LYS A 265 1.11 29.99 8.82
CA LYS A 265 1.19 30.23 10.27
C LYS A 265 2.42 29.60 10.92
N ARG A 266 2.87 28.44 10.46
CA ARG A 266 3.86 27.60 11.14
C ARG A 266 5.21 27.53 10.44
N PHE A 267 5.22 27.70 9.11
CA PHE A 267 6.37 27.57 8.23
C PHE A 267 6.33 28.66 7.13
N PRO A 268 6.20 29.95 7.51
CA PRO A 268 5.98 31.04 6.55
C PRO A 268 7.10 31.15 5.50
N GLU A 269 8.32 30.73 5.84
CA GLU A 269 9.50 30.73 4.97
C GLU A 269 9.37 29.82 3.75
N TYR A 270 8.49 28.82 3.80
CA TYR A 270 8.25 27.89 2.69
C TYR A 270 6.99 28.19 1.88
N LEU A 271 6.15 29.14 2.32
CA LEU A 271 4.84 29.39 1.75
C LEU A 271 4.86 29.64 0.23
N ASP A 272 5.70 30.58 -0.20
CA ASP A 272 5.73 30.98 -1.62
C ASP A 272 6.35 29.89 -2.51
N ARG A 273 7.35 29.16 -2.00
CA ARG A 273 7.93 28.01 -2.69
C ARG A 273 6.89 26.90 -2.88
N ILE A 274 6.14 26.55 -1.83
CA ILE A 274 5.08 25.53 -1.89
C ILE A 274 3.97 25.95 -2.85
N ARG A 275 3.54 27.23 -2.81
CA ARG A 275 2.57 27.75 -3.77
C ARG A 275 3.05 27.61 -5.21
N ALA A 276 4.32 27.89 -5.47
CA ALA A 276 4.90 27.78 -6.80
C ALA A 276 4.92 26.33 -7.31
N VAL A 277 5.13 25.35 -6.42
CA VAL A 277 5.10 23.91 -6.76
C VAL A 277 3.71 23.44 -7.17
N TYR A 278 2.66 23.95 -6.53
CA TYR A 278 1.27 23.55 -6.77
C TYR A 278 0.46 24.66 -7.49
N ALA A 279 1.10 25.42 -8.38
CA ALA A 279 0.46 26.56 -9.03
C ALA A 279 -0.54 26.17 -10.13
N ASP A 280 -0.40 25.00 -10.76
CA ASP A 280 -1.18 24.62 -11.92
C ASP A 280 -2.63 24.24 -11.61
N ASP A 281 -3.00 24.08 -10.33
CA ASP A 281 -4.35 23.70 -9.87
C ASP A 281 -4.97 22.52 -10.63
N ASN A 282 -4.11 21.58 -11.08
CA ASN A 282 -4.63 20.38 -11.71
C ASN A 282 -5.50 19.56 -10.73
N ARG A 283 -6.53 18.89 -11.25
CA ARG A 283 -7.54 18.18 -10.43
C ARG A 283 -6.96 17.10 -9.50
N TYR A 284 -5.78 16.59 -9.81
CA TYR A 284 -5.11 15.54 -9.01
C TYR A 284 -4.16 16.12 -7.97
N GLY A 285 -3.89 17.44 -8.03
CA GLY A 285 -2.94 18.10 -7.12
C GLY A 285 -1.49 17.69 -7.37
N ILE A 286 -1.16 17.26 -8.58
CA ILE A 286 0.21 16.85 -8.94
C ILE A 286 1.13 18.07 -8.90
N PRO A 287 2.31 17.97 -8.27
CA PRO A 287 3.27 19.05 -8.21
C PRO A 287 3.92 19.33 -9.56
N ILE A 288 4.36 20.56 -9.77
CA ILE A 288 5.27 20.92 -10.86
C ILE A 288 6.66 20.38 -10.51
N TRP A 289 7.00 19.22 -11.03
CA TRP A 289 8.16 18.41 -10.63
C TRP A 289 9.48 19.19 -10.60
N ARG A 290 9.76 20.03 -11.63
CA ARG A 290 10.97 20.86 -11.73
C ARG A 290 11.10 21.92 -10.63
N LYS A 291 10.03 22.17 -9.87
CA LYS A 291 10.02 23.14 -8.74
C LYS A 291 10.12 22.46 -7.38
N LEU A 292 10.12 21.15 -7.32
CA LEU A 292 10.34 20.41 -6.09
C LEU A 292 11.79 20.58 -5.62
N PRO A 293 12.06 20.58 -4.30
CA PRO A 293 13.42 20.67 -3.79
C PRO A 293 14.27 19.44 -4.12
N ILE A 294 13.65 18.28 -4.21
CA ILE A 294 14.28 16.99 -4.51
C ILE A 294 13.29 16.05 -5.20
N ASN A 295 13.81 15.06 -5.91
CA ASN A 295 13.04 13.86 -6.26
C ASN A 295 13.00 12.94 -5.02
N THR A 296 11.89 12.98 -4.28
CA THR A 296 11.73 12.27 -3.00
C THR A 296 11.95 10.75 -3.14
N MET A 297 11.48 10.16 -4.22
CA MET A 297 11.59 8.70 -4.43
C MET A 297 13.03 8.31 -4.74
N LEU A 298 13.72 9.05 -5.62
CA LEU A 298 15.12 8.79 -5.96
C LEU A 298 16.05 8.98 -4.75
N VAL A 299 15.90 10.09 -4.02
CA VAL A 299 16.67 10.34 -2.79
C VAL A 299 16.36 9.27 -1.74
N GLY A 300 15.09 8.88 -1.60
CA GLY A 300 14.67 7.79 -0.73
C GLY A 300 15.33 6.46 -1.09
N HIS A 301 15.36 6.10 -2.38
CA HIS A 301 16.05 4.90 -2.88
C HIS A 301 17.54 4.89 -2.49
N GLN A 302 18.23 6.00 -2.72
CA GLN A 302 19.66 6.13 -2.39
C GLN A 302 19.94 6.00 -0.89
N ILE A 303 19.09 6.62 -0.06
CA ILE A 303 19.15 6.48 1.41
C ILE A 303 18.93 5.03 1.81
N CYS A 304 17.90 4.38 1.28
CA CYS A 304 17.57 2.99 1.56
C CYS A 304 18.70 2.03 1.18
N LYS A 305 19.29 2.20 -0.02
CA LYS A 305 20.45 1.43 -0.50
C LYS A 305 21.63 1.54 0.48
N ARG A 306 21.96 2.77 0.92
CA ARG A 306 23.07 3.03 1.86
C ARG A 306 22.81 2.46 3.26
N ILE A 307 21.58 2.54 3.74
CA ILE A 307 21.19 2.04 5.07
C ILE A 307 21.00 0.52 5.04
N GLY A 308 20.72 -0.07 3.89
CA GLY A 308 20.43 -1.48 3.72
C GLY A 308 19.02 -1.85 4.23
N ILE A 309 18.01 -1.09 3.78
CA ILE A 309 16.59 -1.38 3.94
C ILE A 309 15.91 -1.29 2.58
N ARG A 310 14.89 -2.09 2.32
CA ARG A 310 14.16 -2.05 1.04
C ARG A 310 13.39 -0.73 0.90
N ASP A 311 13.34 -0.18 -0.30
CA ASP A 311 12.77 1.15 -0.62
C ASP A 311 11.29 1.12 -1.04
N ARG A 312 10.66 -0.04 -1.01
CA ARG A 312 9.24 -0.24 -1.35
C ARG A 312 8.65 -1.44 -0.63
N SER A 313 7.32 -1.55 -0.64
CA SER A 313 6.66 -2.64 0.06
C SER A 313 7.09 -4.00 -0.49
N VAL A 314 7.17 -4.97 0.40
CA VAL A 314 7.50 -6.36 0.06
C VAL A 314 6.21 -7.04 -0.37
N ARG A 315 6.23 -7.69 -1.55
CA ARG A 315 5.22 -8.68 -1.86
C ARG A 315 5.57 -9.96 -1.08
N HIS A 316 4.66 -10.45 -0.27
CA HIS A 316 4.86 -11.67 0.50
C HIS A 316 4.21 -12.86 -0.20
N LEU A 317 4.87 -14.01 -0.13
CA LEU A 317 4.29 -15.27 -0.56
C LEU A 317 3.13 -15.63 0.38
N LEU A 318 1.95 -15.77 -0.17
CA LEU A 318 0.78 -16.16 0.60
C LEU A 318 0.68 -17.70 0.66
N PRO A 319 0.08 -18.29 1.73
CA PRO A 319 0.09 -19.74 1.95
C PRO A 319 -0.53 -20.59 0.83
N PHE A 320 -1.16 -19.99 -0.16
CA PHE A 320 -1.86 -20.64 -1.27
C PHE A 320 -1.34 -20.22 -2.65
N GLU A 321 -0.26 -19.44 -2.70
CA GLU A 321 0.39 -19.04 -3.95
C GLU A 321 1.51 -20.02 -4.32
N SER A 322 1.74 -20.21 -5.62
CA SER A 322 2.94 -20.87 -6.12
C SER A 322 4.15 -20.00 -5.87
N GLU A 323 5.20 -20.54 -5.28
CA GLU A 323 6.46 -19.82 -5.03
C GLU A 323 7.08 -19.30 -6.33
N ALA A 324 7.01 -20.09 -7.40
CA ALA A 324 7.51 -19.72 -8.72
C ALA A 324 6.74 -18.52 -9.28
N ASN A 325 5.40 -18.58 -9.25
CA ASN A 325 4.54 -17.50 -9.72
C ASN A 325 4.75 -16.22 -8.90
N TYR A 326 4.85 -16.36 -7.57
CA TYR A 326 5.15 -15.26 -6.66
C TYR A 326 6.47 -14.56 -7.02
N ARG A 327 7.53 -15.34 -7.26
CA ARG A 327 8.86 -14.84 -7.59
C ARG A 327 8.86 -14.08 -8.91
N VAL A 328 8.28 -14.66 -9.96
CA VAL A 328 8.17 -14.02 -11.27
C VAL A 328 7.33 -12.74 -11.18
N LEU A 329 6.16 -12.79 -10.53
CA LEU A 329 5.30 -11.64 -10.35
C LEU A 329 6.01 -10.50 -9.59
N GLY A 330 6.78 -10.83 -8.56
CA GLY A 330 7.57 -9.86 -7.80
C GLY A 330 8.58 -9.13 -8.67
N VAL A 331 9.35 -9.85 -9.50
CA VAL A 331 10.36 -9.26 -10.41
C VAL A 331 9.71 -8.40 -11.49
N LEU A 332 8.61 -8.86 -12.10
CA LEU A 332 7.89 -8.07 -13.10
C LEU A 332 7.38 -6.74 -12.53
N LEU A 333 6.84 -6.75 -11.31
CA LEU A 333 6.40 -5.54 -10.62
C LEU A 333 7.57 -4.63 -10.24
N ASP A 334 8.72 -5.18 -9.89
CA ASP A 334 9.93 -4.43 -9.66
C ASP A 334 10.40 -3.72 -10.94
N ILE A 335 10.38 -4.39 -12.09
CA ILE A 335 10.69 -3.80 -13.40
C ILE A 335 9.74 -2.61 -13.67
N VAL A 336 8.43 -2.80 -13.52
CA VAL A 336 7.45 -1.71 -13.70
C VAL A 336 7.75 -0.53 -12.78
N PHE A 337 8.05 -0.81 -11.50
CA PHE A 337 8.36 0.23 -10.52
C PHE A 337 9.59 1.04 -10.91
N TYR A 338 10.72 0.40 -11.22
CA TYR A 338 11.95 1.09 -11.60
C TYR A 338 11.79 1.89 -12.89
N GLN A 339 11.14 1.31 -13.91
CA GLN A 339 10.87 2.02 -15.15
C GLN A 339 10.04 3.28 -14.95
N GLN A 340 8.93 3.18 -14.20
CA GLN A 340 7.97 4.28 -14.08
C GLN A 340 8.41 5.34 -13.07
N TYR A 341 8.84 4.92 -11.89
CA TYR A 341 9.04 5.84 -10.77
C TYR A 341 10.50 6.28 -10.56
N MET A 342 11.46 5.47 -10.98
CA MET A 342 12.88 5.81 -10.84
C MET A 342 13.48 6.39 -12.11
N LEU A 343 13.11 5.84 -13.26
CA LEU A 343 13.71 6.20 -14.55
C LEU A 343 12.77 7.03 -15.45
N GLY A 344 11.50 7.18 -15.09
CA GLY A 344 10.52 7.97 -15.86
C GLY A 344 10.34 7.47 -17.30
N LYS A 345 10.50 6.14 -17.52
CA LYS A 345 10.38 5.56 -18.86
C LYS A 345 8.92 5.62 -19.34
N PRO A 346 8.67 5.75 -20.64
CA PRO A 346 7.31 5.75 -21.21
C PRO A 346 6.52 4.48 -20.85
N TRP A 347 5.23 4.62 -20.57
CA TRP A 347 4.36 3.52 -20.13
C TRP A 347 4.33 2.31 -21.08
N ASN A 348 4.45 2.53 -22.39
CA ASN A 348 4.48 1.45 -23.37
C ASN A 348 5.62 0.44 -23.14
N LEU A 349 6.72 0.83 -22.47
CA LEU A 349 7.81 -0.07 -22.08
C LEU A 349 7.48 -0.90 -20.83
N SER A 350 6.70 -0.36 -19.91
CA SER A 350 6.28 -1.05 -18.67
C SER A 350 5.03 -1.91 -18.86
N ARG A 351 4.20 -1.54 -19.84
CA ARG A 351 2.90 -2.17 -20.07
C ARG A 351 2.96 -3.70 -20.25
N PRO A 352 3.88 -4.29 -21.05
CA PRO A 352 3.94 -5.75 -21.20
C PRO A 352 4.20 -6.48 -19.87
N PHE A 353 5.09 -5.94 -19.02
CA PHE A 353 5.39 -6.48 -17.70
C PHE A 353 4.18 -6.38 -16.77
N TYR A 354 3.48 -5.25 -16.79
CA TYR A 354 2.27 -5.04 -16.01
C TYR A 354 1.13 -5.99 -16.44
N GLU A 355 0.89 -6.14 -17.75
CA GLU A 355 -0.15 -7.03 -18.28
C GLU A 355 0.13 -8.50 -17.92
N LEU A 356 1.38 -8.95 -18.02
CA LEU A 356 1.76 -10.29 -17.59
C LEU A 356 1.58 -10.44 -16.06
N SER A 357 1.93 -9.42 -15.28
CA SER A 357 1.69 -9.42 -13.82
C SER A 357 0.21 -9.58 -13.48
N VAL A 358 -0.67 -8.88 -14.19
CA VAL A 358 -2.13 -9.02 -14.03
C VAL A 358 -2.61 -10.43 -14.39
N LYS A 359 -2.07 -11.00 -15.47
CA LYS A 359 -2.41 -12.36 -15.89
C LYS A 359 -1.99 -13.38 -14.83
N LEU A 360 -0.76 -13.32 -14.35
CA LEU A 360 -0.22 -14.24 -13.35
C LEU A 360 -0.94 -14.11 -12.00
N GLU A 361 -1.24 -12.89 -11.55
CA GLU A 361 -1.93 -12.70 -10.27
C GLU A 361 -3.38 -13.21 -10.31
N ARG A 362 -4.04 -13.16 -11.47
CA ARG A 362 -5.44 -13.56 -11.64
C ARG A 362 -5.60 -14.98 -12.17
N GLY A 363 -4.56 -15.56 -12.73
CA GLY A 363 -4.56 -16.88 -13.32
C GLY A 363 -4.36 -17.99 -12.30
N PHE A 364 -4.48 -19.21 -12.79
CA PHE A 364 -4.22 -20.44 -12.06
C PHE A 364 -3.07 -21.20 -12.70
N GLU A 365 -2.32 -20.54 -13.58
CA GLU A 365 -1.18 -21.12 -14.29
C GLU A 365 -0.09 -21.51 -13.27
N ASP A 366 0.50 -22.68 -13.46
CA ASP A 366 1.71 -23.08 -12.76
C ASP A 366 2.90 -22.90 -13.72
N LEU A 367 3.73 -21.91 -13.43
CA LEU A 367 4.84 -21.55 -14.32
C LEU A 367 5.89 -22.65 -14.44
N ILE A 368 6.08 -23.46 -13.40
CA ILE A 368 7.01 -24.62 -13.47
C ILE A 368 6.48 -25.65 -14.45
N LEU A 369 5.18 -25.99 -14.36
CA LEU A 369 4.58 -26.96 -15.28
C LEU A 369 4.62 -26.46 -16.73
N LEU A 370 4.39 -25.17 -16.96
CA LEU A 370 4.45 -24.57 -18.29
C LEU A 370 5.89 -24.54 -18.84
N GLU A 371 6.88 -24.34 -17.98
CA GLU A 371 8.29 -24.39 -18.36
C GLU A 371 8.71 -25.81 -18.73
N ASP A 372 8.39 -26.80 -17.88
CA ASP A 372 8.70 -28.20 -18.10
C ASP A 372 8.08 -28.75 -19.40
N SER A 373 6.88 -28.26 -19.76
CA SER A 373 6.22 -28.63 -21.02
C SER A 373 6.69 -27.85 -22.24
N GLY A 374 7.46 -26.77 -22.05
CA GLY A 374 7.88 -25.86 -23.11
C GLY A 374 6.77 -24.94 -23.64
N GLU A 375 5.67 -24.79 -22.89
CA GLU A 375 4.46 -24.08 -23.30
C GLU A 375 4.38 -22.63 -22.77
N LEU A 376 5.39 -22.11 -22.06
CA LEU A 376 5.39 -20.79 -21.44
C LEU A 376 4.96 -19.69 -22.41
N LYS A 377 5.63 -19.60 -23.57
CA LYS A 377 5.39 -18.55 -24.55
C LYS A 377 3.99 -18.61 -25.14
N GLU A 378 3.57 -19.79 -25.58
CA GLU A 378 2.28 -19.97 -26.25
C GLU A 378 1.11 -19.80 -25.27
N HIS A 379 1.24 -20.36 -24.06
CA HIS A 379 0.20 -20.30 -23.04
C HIS A 379 0.04 -18.89 -22.47
N LEU A 380 1.18 -18.21 -22.19
CA LEU A 380 1.17 -16.86 -21.64
C LEU A 380 0.97 -15.78 -22.72
N LEU A 381 1.09 -16.11 -24.01
CA LEU A 381 1.03 -15.17 -25.14
C LEU A 381 2.05 -14.05 -25.01
N ILE A 382 3.29 -14.40 -24.70
CA ILE A 382 4.41 -13.47 -24.47
C ILE A 382 5.44 -13.51 -25.59
N SER A 383 6.31 -12.48 -25.66
CA SER A 383 7.43 -12.44 -26.62
C SER A 383 8.57 -13.36 -26.19
N ASP A 384 9.53 -13.64 -27.11
CA ASP A 384 10.74 -14.39 -26.80
C ASP A 384 11.55 -13.72 -25.68
N GLU A 385 11.66 -12.39 -25.71
CA GLU A 385 12.34 -11.62 -24.66
C GLU A 385 11.68 -11.78 -23.30
N MET A 386 10.35 -11.74 -23.25
CA MET A 386 9.60 -11.91 -22.00
C MET A 386 9.69 -13.36 -21.49
N GLU A 387 9.68 -14.34 -22.38
CA GLU A 387 9.89 -15.75 -22.01
C GLU A 387 11.28 -15.95 -21.38
N GLU A 388 12.33 -15.36 -21.96
CA GLU A 388 13.67 -15.43 -21.42
C GLU A 388 13.75 -14.77 -20.03
N ILE A 389 13.10 -13.62 -19.82
CA ILE A 389 13.01 -12.97 -18.51
C ILE A 389 12.33 -13.90 -17.49
N VAL A 390 11.21 -14.55 -17.85
CA VAL A 390 10.52 -15.48 -16.97
C VAL A 390 11.42 -16.67 -16.60
N ARG A 391 12.12 -17.26 -17.57
CA ARG A 391 13.05 -18.36 -17.34
C ARG A 391 14.19 -17.99 -16.40
N GLN A 392 14.83 -16.84 -16.65
CA GLN A 392 15.90 -16.34 -15.77
C GLN A 392 15.41 -16.17 -14.33
N VAL A 393 14.20 -15.64 -14.13
CA VAL A 393 13.63 -15.48 -12.79
C VAL A 393 13.31 -16.81 -12.13
N LEU A 394 12.81 -17.80 -12.88
CA LEU A 394 12.55 -19.14 -12.35
C LEU A 394 13.86 -19.79 -11.89
N ASP A 395 14.93 -19.65 -12.66
CA ASP A 395 16.22 -20.26 -12.38
C ASP A 395 16.99 -19.56 -11.26
N THR A 396 17.06 -18.22 -11.29
CA THR A 396 18.00 -17.44 -10.46
C THR A 396 17.32 -16.54 -9.43
N GLY A 397 16.01 -16.31 -9.56
CA GLY A 397 15.25 -15.37 -8.72
C GLY A 397 15.35 -13.91 -9.17
N THR A 398 16.08 -13.61 -10.26
CA THR A 398 16.24 -12.29 -10.88
C THR A 398 16.35 -12.41 -12.39
N CYS A 399 16.55 -11.30 -13.11
CA CYS A 399 16.85 -11.33 -14.54
C CYS A 399 17.81 -10.19 -14.92
N ASP A 400 18.50 -10.37 -16.05
CA ASP A 400 19.46 -9.38 -16.56
C ASP A 400 18.81 -8.04 -16.83
N TYR A 401 17.57 -8.04 -17.31
CA TYR A 401 16.82 -6.83 -17.57
C TYR A 401 16.61 -5.98 -16.31
N LEU A 402 16.21 -6.60 -15.18
CA LEU A 402 16.07 -5.89 -13.90
C LEU A 402 17.43 -5.39 -13.40
N ASN A 403 18.48 -6.20 -13.52
CA ASN A 403 19.83 -5.81 -13.09
C ASN A 403 20.32 -4.58 -13.86
N GLN A 404 20.11 -4.52 -15.17
CA GLN A 404 20.43 -3.35 -15.99
C GLN A 404 19.63 -2.10 -15.57
N LEU A 405 18.32 -2.25 -15.30
CA LEU A 405 17.52 -1.12 -14.79
C LEU A 405 18.05 -0.59 -13.45
N LEU A 406 18.50 -1.46 -12.57
CA LEU A 406 19.09 -1.07 -11.29
C LEU A 406 20.41 -0.29 -11.45
N GLU A 407 21.20 -0.62 -12.47
CA GLU A 407 22.43 0.11 -12.83
C GLU A 407 22.12 1.48 -13.47
N GLU A 408 21.01 1.59 -14.21
CA GLU A 408 20.58 2.85 -14.81
C GLU A 408 20.07 3.87 -13.76
N VAL A 409 19.64 3.42 -12.56
CA VAL A 409 19.17 4.33 -11.52
C VAL A 409 20.32 5.24 -11.07
N PRO A 410 20.18 6.58 -11.16
CA PRO A 410 21.27 7.50 -10.87
C PRO A 410 21.84 7.32 -9.46
N GLU A 411 23.13 7.12 -9.33
CA GLU A 411 23.84 7.25 -8.07
C GLU A 411 23.94 8.75 -7.75
N GLY A 412 23.27 9.19 -6.68
CA GLY A 412 23.14 10.60 -6.41
C GLY A 412 24.46 11.32 -6.18
N SER A 413 24.72 12.29 -7.01
CA SER A 413 25.52 13.46 -6.66
C SER A 413 24.59 14.54 -6.08
N SER A 414 25.05 15.16 -5.00
CA SER A 414 24.44 16.34 -4.39
C SER A 414 23.64 17.23 -5.35
N GLY A 415 22.35 17.33 -5.16
CA GLY A 415 21.51 18.51 -5.35
C GLY A 415 21.25 19.09 -6.72
N GLU A 416 21.98 18.76 -7.79
CA GLU A 416 21.93 19.52 -9.05
C GLU A 416 21.57 18.74 -10.33
N GLN A 417 21.44 17.44 -10.29
CA GLN A 417 20.92 16.68 -11.42
C GLN A 417 19.48 16.21 -11.15
N ALA A 418 18.55 17.17 -11.17
CA ALA A 418 17.13 16.86 -11.33
C ALA A 418 16.95 16.17 -12.69
N LEU A 419 16.49 14.93 -12.66
CA LEU A 419 16.05 14.22 -13.84
C LEU A 419 15.16 15.11 -14.71
N VAL A 420 15.54 15.28 -15.96
CA VAL A 420 14.65 15.75 -17.02
C VAL A 420 13.60 14.65 -17.20
N ILE A 421 12.48 14.78 -16.52
CA ILE A 421 11.29 13.98 -16.84
C ILE A 421 10.78 14.58 -18.15
N THR A 422 10.94 13.83 -19.23
CA THR A 422 10.29 14.16 -20.50
C THR A 422 8.79 14.25 -20.25
N ASP A 423 8.18 15.31 -20.77
CA ASP A 423 6.73 15.53 -20.72
C ASP A 423 6.01 14.28 -21.27
N GLY A 424 5.55 13.42 -20.38
CA GLY A 424 4.68 12.31 -20.72
C GLY A 424 3.27 12.87 -20.86
N GLU A 425 2.84 13.06 -22.08
CA GLU A 425 1.43 13.16 -22.40
C GLU A 425 0.77 11.81 -22.08
N ASP A 426 -0.38 11.88 -21.38
CA ASP A 426 -1.33 10.80 -21.10
C ASP A 426 -0.94 9.73 -20.04
N ILE A 427 -1.33 10.05 -18.77
CA ILE A 427 -1.74 9.04 -17.77
C ILE A 427 -3.22 9.23 -17.41
#